data_965fcbc7127afbca11f0b048c6c54b6a
#
_entry.id   965fcbc7127afbca11f0b048c6c54b6a
#
_cell.length_a   1.000
_cell.length_b   1.000
_cell.length_c   1.000
_cell.angle_alpha   90.00
_cell.angle_beta   90.00
_cell.angle_gamma   90.00
#
_symmetry.space_group_name_H-M   'P 1'
#
loop_
_entity.id
_entity.type
_entity.pdbx_description
1 polymer ?
#
loop_
_entity_poly.entity_id
_entity_poly.type
_entity_poly.pdbx_seq_one_letter_code
_entity_poly.pdbx_strand_id
1 'polypeptide(L)'
;MTSTSTEVPATGNATKLPDEGNVAAIVADVVAERAGHLFGLMGNGNVHLISRLTRRGFPFTSARHEAATVSMADAYHRATGGVAAATTTYGAGFANAYTTLAEARMARIPLVLVAGDAPTTGLRPFDIDQAKAAKAAGVVTLVARPGNAAAITHRAFDLALQTVQPVVLAIPYDLATAPPSVPEPLEPLPAKPAWPADPDDLDRVAGLLAGAERPLILAGRGALLARATEPLRGVGDRLGALFMTSVMAANAFDSPWDLGIAGGFTRSHRLDVARQADVVLVVGASLNTFQTRYGTLFPPSTRIIRVDNEPDPGLGAAEYIRADIRPFIEGLLKRIPAAAPTWRDRVPEVSQAEFRSSHPSEDAAEFGPDGRLNPRAVVAALDRILPAERSVVMDGGHFIGWAPMYLSVPDPHAMIFVGTAFQSIGMGFGSAAGVSVARPERTTVLVSGDGGGLMGLADLETFLRATRRGVVVVLNDSAYGAELHQYAAKGLHDQAMLIDEVDFAAVGRALGAEGSKAHTLADLGRLQEWLATHEEGVYVLDVAISQKVVAEYMAESVAAKG
;
A
#
# COMPACT_ATOMS: atom_id res chain seq x y z
N MET A 1 -47.78 21.16 13.87
CA MET A 1 -47.15 22.21 13.09
C MET A 1 -46.74 21.59 11.76
N THR A 2 -47.42 22.00 10.71
CA THR A 2 -47.40 21.46 9.36
C THR A 2 -46.09 21.83 8.66
N SER A 3 -45.35 20.83 8.25
CA SER A 3 -44.13 20.95 7.42
C SER A 3 -44.56 21.25 5.98
N THR A 4 -44.28 22.46 5.51
CA THR A 4 -44.41 22.83 4.11
C THR A 4 -43.13 22.43 3.38
N SER A 5 -43.21 21.35 2.60
CA SER A 5 -42.20 21.01 1.60
C SER A 5 -42.27 22.06 0.47
N THR A 6 -41.22 22.86 0.33
CA THR A 6 -41.01 23.69 -0.86
C THR A 6 -40.55 22.81 -2.02
N GLU A 7 -41.45 22.50 -2.93
CA GLU A 7 -41.11 21.96 -4.25
C GLU A 7 -40.29 22.98 -5.03
N VAL A 8 -39.08 22.61 -5.41
CA VAL A 8 -38.27 23.34 -6.39
C VAL A 8 -38.91 23.09 -7.77
N PRO A 9 -39.32 24.14 -8.54
CA PRO A 9 -39.93 23.94 -9.83
C PRO A 9 -38.93 23.29 -10.80
N ALA A 10 -39.32 22.17 -11.39
CA ALA A 10 -38.63 21.54 -12.52
C ALA A 10 -38.81 22.48 -13.74
N THR A 11 -37.83 23.36 -13.98
CA THR A 11 -37.76 24.12 -15.21
C THR A 11 -37.31 23.21 -16.34
N GLY A 12 -38.25 22.94 -17.23
CA GLY A 12 -38.06 22.18 -18.45
C GLY A 12 -37.13 22.82 -19.45
N ASN A 13 -36.76 22.07 -20.32
CA ASN A 13 -36.04 21.99 -21.56
C ASN A 13 -34.73 21.21 -21.34
N ALA A 14 -34.77 19.94 -21.70
CA ALA A 14 -33.56 19.14 -21.93
C ALA A 14 -32.83 19.74 -23.16
N THR A 15 -32.19 20.89 -22.95
CA THR A 15 -31.12 21.34 -23.84
C THR A 15 -30.08 20.24 -23.82
N LYS A 16 -29.68 19.73 -25.00
CA LYS A 16 -28.50 18.85 -25.18
C LYS A 16 -27.42 19.38 -24.25
N LEU A 17 -27.08 18.57 -23.24
CA LEU A 17 -26.05 18.97 -22.27
C LEU A 17 -24.74 19.15 -23.02
N PRO A 18 -23.93 20.18 -22.68
CA PRO A 18 -22.69 20.51 -23.39
C PRO A 18 -21.61 19.42 -23.30
N ASP A 19 -21.91 18.27 -22.72
CA ASP A 19 -20.95 17.20 -22.39
C ASP A 19 -20.88 16.08 -23.44
N GLU A 20 -21.56 16.18 -24.57
CA GLU A 20 -21.48 15.15 -25.61
C GLU A 20 -20.35 15.47 -26.60
N GLY A 21 -19.27 14.69 -26.56
CA GLY A 21 -18.22 14.68 -27.57
C GLY A 21 -17.14 15.76 -27.39
N ASN A 22 -17.02 16.40 -26.23
CA ASN A 22 -15.88 17.29 -25.94
C ASN A 22 -14.67 16.51 -25.39
N VAL A 23 -13.51 17.18 -25.25
CA VAL A 23 -12.26 16.58 -24.76
C VAL A 23 -12.46 15.88 -23.43
N ALA A 24 -13.09 16.51 -22.43
CA ALA A 24 -13.30 15.91 -21.12
C ALA A 24 -14.22 14.68 -21.17
N ALA A 25 -15.26 14.70 -22.02
CA ALA A 25 -16.13 13.54 -22.23
C ALA A 25 -15.41 12.37 -22.89
N ILE A 26 -14.56 12.62 -23.86
CA ILE A 26 -13.75 11.60 -24.54
C ILE A 26 -12.76 10.97 -23.54
N VAL A 27 -12.07 11.79 -22.75
CA VAL A 27 -11.18 11.30 -21.68
C VAL A 27 -11.98 10.44 -20.68
N ALA A 28 -13.17 10.90 -20.25
CA ALA A 28 -14.02 10.15 -19.33
C ALA A 28 -14.43 8.78 -19.88
N ASP A 29 -14.78 8.71 -21.16
CA ASP A 29 -15.19 7.47 -21.80
C ASP A 29 -14.04 6.45 -21.82
N VAL A 30 -12.81 6.88 -22.13
CA VAL A 30 -11.63 6.01 -22.07
C VAL A 30 -11.26 5.62 -20.62
N VAL A 31 -11.41 6.55 -19.66
CA VAL A 31 -11.22 6.22 -18.23
C VAL A 31 -12.18 5.12 -17.80
N ALA A 32 -13.46 5.21 -18.21
CA ALA A 32 -14.45 4.18 -17.90
C ALA A 32 -14.16 2.80 -18.53
N GLU A 33 -13.44 2.79 -19.66
CA GLU A 33 -13.00 1.55 -20.32
C GLU A 33 -11.78 0.92 -19.63
N ARG A 34 -10.86 1.76 -19.11
CA ARG A 34 -9.52 1.33 -18.71
C ARG A 34 -9.34 1.20 -17.20
N ALA A 35 -10.10 1.93 -16.41
CA ALA A 35 -10.00 1.93 -14.95
C ALA A 35 -11.15 1.17 -14.30
N GLY A 36 -10.89 0.53 -13.17
CA GLY A 36 -11.93 -0.13 -12.38
C GLY A 36 -12.71 0.84 -11.47
N HIS A 37 -12.12 2.00 -11.15
CA HIS A 37 -12.71 2.99 -10.24
C HIS A 37 -12.10 4.38 -10.48
N LEU A 38 -12.86 5.45 -10.19
CA LEU A 38 -12.36 6.82 -10.13
C LEU A 38 -12.40 7.33 -8.69
N PHE A 39 -11.26 7.80 -8.20
CA PHE A 39 -11.14 8.51 -6.92
C PHE A 39 -10.89 10.00 -7.17
N GLY A 40 -11.63 10.89 -6.51
CA GLY A 40 -11.47 12.29 -6.85
C GLY A 40 -12.03 13.27 -5.84
N LEU A 41 -11.59 14.52 -5.96
CA LEU A 41 -12.23 15.67 -5.34
C LEU A 41 -12.59 16.66 -6.44
N MET A 42 -13.90 17.03 -6.47
CA MET A 42 -14.44 17.90 -7.51
C MET A 42 -13.91 19.32 -7.40
N GLY A 43 -13.59 19.91 -8.53
CA GLY A 43 -13.29 21.31 -8.70
C GLY A 43 -13.47 21.73 -10.17
N ASN A 44 -13.22 23.00 -10.49
CA ASN A 44 -13.43 23.53 -11.84
C ASN A 44 -12.65 22.79 -12.94
N GLY A 45 -11.48 22.23 -12.61
CA GLY A 45 -10.62 21.60 -13.60
C GLY A 45 -11.04 20.19 -14.01
N ASN A 46 -11.90 19.52 -13.22
CA ASN A 46 -12.30 18.13 -13.46
C ASN A 46 -13.81 17.90 -13.41
N VAL A 47 -14.62 18.95 -13.25
CA VAL A 47 -16.07 18.83 -13.11
C VAL A 47 -16.73 18.14 -14.30
N HIS A 48 -16.30 18.42 -15.53
CA HIS A 48 -16.85 17.80 -16.75
C HIS A 48 -16.54 16.32 -16.81
N LEU A 49 -15.31 15.91 -16.46
CA LEU A 49 -14.90 14.52 -16.35
C LEU A 49 -15.76 13.74 -15.34
N ILE A 50 -15.85 14.25 -14.11
CA ILE A 50 -16.61 13.60 -13.02
C ILE A 50 -18.08 13.52 -13.39
N SER A 51 -18.67 14.62 -13.89
CA SER A 51 -20.07 14.67 -14.32
C SER A 51 -20.38 13.61 -15.37
N ARG A 52 -19.52 13.46 -16.38
CA ARG A 52 -19.69 12.46 -17.46
C ARG A 52 -19.66 11.04 -16.90
N LEU A 53 -18.66 10.71 -16.06
CA LEU A 53 -18.50 9.38 -15.48
C LEU A 53 -19.64 9.01 -14.53
N THR A 54 -20.03 9.91 -13.64
CA THR A 54 -21.10 9.66 -12.66
C THR A 54 -22.48 9.51 -13.32
N ARG A 55 -22.77 10.28 -14.40
CA ARG A 55 -24.00 10.08 -15.20
C ARG A 55 -24.06 8.71 -15.87
N ARG A 56 -22.93 8.13 -16.21
CA ARG A 56 -22.84 6.78 -16.78
C ARG A 56 -22.88 5.67 -15.73
N GLY A 57 -23.02 6.02 -14.45
CA GLY A 57 -22.98 5.08 -13.34
C GLY A 57 -21.59 4.47 -13.11
N PHE A 58 -20.52 5.11 -13.62
CA PHE A 58 -19.15 4.64 -13.37
C PHE A 58 -18.81 4.80 -11.89
N PRO A 59 -18.17 3.80 -11.25
CA PRO A 59 -17.83 3.83 -9.84
C PRO A 59 -16.95 5.02 -9.49
N PHE A 60 -17.42 5.86 -8.55
CA PHE A 60 -16.74 7.07 -8.10
C PHE A 60 -16.77 7.21 -6.58
N THR A 61 -15.61 7.47 -5.98
CA THR A 61 -15.49 7.81 -4.56
C THR A 61 -14.88 9.20 -4.40
N SER A 62 -15.65 10.10 -3.77
CA SER A 62 -15.20 11.45 -3.47
C SER A 62 -14.35 11.46 -2.20
N ALA A 63 -13.15 12.04 -2.27
CA ALA A 63 -12.29 12.35 -1.12
C ALA A 63 -12.73 13.65 -0.43
N ARG A 64 -12.13 13.94 0.73
CA ARG A 64 -12.24 15.24 1.41
C ARG A 64 -10.96 16.06 1.32
N HIS A 65 -9.85 15.40 0.96
CA HIS A 65 -8.57 16.04 0.64
C HIS A 65 -7.95 15.38 -0.59
N GLU A 66 -7.31 16.15 -1.46
CA GLU A 66 -6.80 15.63 -2.73
C GLU A 66 -5.67 14.59 -2.57
N ALA A 67 -4.92 14.63 -1.49
CA ALA A 67 -3.94 13.58 -1.17
C ALA A 67 -4.60 12.19 -1.13
N ALA A 68 -5.81 12.10 -0.58
CA ALA A 68 -6.54 10.83 -0.52
C ALA A 68 -6.94 10.30 -1.90
N THR A 69 -7.11 11.13 -2.91
CA THR A 69 -7.49 10.66 -4.26
C THR A 69 -6.46 9.71 -4.85
N VAL A 70 -5.18 10.06 -4.70
CA VAL A 70 -4.08 9.25 -5.22
C VAL A 70 -3.77 8.07 -4.29
N SER A 71 -3.84 8.25 -2.95
CA SER A 71 -3.63 7.13 -2.03
C SER A 71 -4.72 6.06 -2.11
N MET A 72 -5.99 6.45 -2.39
CA MET A 72 -7.07 5.50 -2.70
C MET A 72 -6.77 4.69 -3.97
N ALA A 73 -6.33 5.36 -5.04
CA ALA A 73 -6.00 4.68 -6.31
C ALA A 73 -4.79 3.75 -6.16
N ASP A 74 -3.77 4.15 -5.39
CA ASP A 74 -2.62 3.33 -5.03
C ASP A 74 -3.05 2.08 -4.27
N ALA A 75 -3.81 2.25 -3.19
CA ALA A 75 -4.31 1.17 -2.34
C ALA A 75 -5.24 0.21 -3.11
N TYR A 76 -6.09 0.74 -4.00
CA TYR A 76 -6.92 -0.06 -4.90
C TYR A 76 -6.07 -0.99 -5.77
N HIS A 77 -5.00 -0.45 -6.38
CA HIS A 77 -4.08 -1.27 -7.17
C HIS A 77 -3.43 -2.38 -6.34
N ARG A 78 -2.95 -2.07 -5.13
CA ARG A 78 -2.33 -3.08 -4.26
C ARG A 78 -3.30 -4.19 -3.87
N ALA A 79 -4.57 -3.83 -3.62
CA ALA A 79 -5.61 -4.78 -3.22
C ALA A 79 -6.14 -5.65 -4.36
N THR A 80 -6.11 -5.17 -5.61
CA THR A 80 -6.75 -5.86 -6.75
C THR A 80 -5.80 -6.29 -7.86
N GLY A 81 -4.63 -5.65 -7.96
CA GLY A 81 -3.78 -5.71 -9.16
C GLY A 81 -4.34 -4.94 -10.37
N GLY A 82 -5.55 -4.39 -10.27
CA GLY A 82 -6.18 -3.57 -11.30
C GLY A 82 -5.69 -2.12 -11.30
N VAL A 83 -6.06 -1.35 -12.32
CA VAL A 83 -5.72 0.07 -12.40
C VAL A 83 -6.94 0.90 -12.02
N ALA A 84 -6.73 1.86 -11.10
CA ALA A 84 -7.68 2.92 -10.80
C ALA A 84 -7.22 4.24 -11.41
N ALA A 85 -8.16 5.18 -11.58
CA ALA A 85 -7.85 6.56 -11.92
C ALA A 85 -8.07 7.45 -10.69
N ALA A 86 -7.22 8.47 -10.54
CA ALA A 86 -7.43 9.57 -9.61
C ALA A 86 -7.74 10.86 -10.38
N THR A 87 -8.43 11.82 -9.75
CA THR A 87 -8.65 13.13 -10.38
C THR A 87 -8.63 14.26 -9.37
N THR A 88 -8.01 15.37 -9.76
CA THR A 88 -7.97 16.64 -9.02
C THR A 88 -8.25 17.82 -9.95
N THR A 89 -8.62 18.94 -9.37
CA THR A 89 -8.58 20.21 -10.08
C THR A 89 -7.13 20.68 -10.25
N TYR A 90 -6.95 21.78 -10.99
CA TYR A 90 -5.66 22.43 -11.20
C TYR A 90 -5.14 23.17 -9.95
N GLY A 91 -3.88 23.59 -10.00
CA GLY A 91 -3.25 24.46 -9.00
C GLY A 91 -3.20 23.79 -7.62
N ALA A 92 -3.97 24.33 -6.68
CA ALA A 92 -4.01 23.84 -5.29
C ALA A 92 -4.39 22.36 -5.20
N GLY A 93 -5.41 21.91 -5.98
CA GLY A 93 -5.83 20.51 -5.97
C GLY A 93 -4.73 19.56 -6.43
N PHE A 94 -4.02 19.91 -7.49
CA PHE A 94 -2.85 19.14 -7.91
C PHE A 94 -1.72 19.18 -6.87
N ALA A 95 -1.44 20.36 -6.31
CA ALA A 95 -0.40 20.53 -5.30
C ALA A 95 -0.66 19.69 -4.03
N ASN A 96 -1.91 19.60 -3.58
CA ASN A 96 -2.29 18.77 -2.44
C ASN A 96 -2.11 17.27 -2.71
N ALA A 97 -2.24 16.82 -3.95
CA ALA A 97 -2.02 15.43 -4.33
C ALA A 97 -0.53 15.08 -4.56
N TYR A 98 0.36 16.06 -4.52
CA TYR A 98 1.77 15.88 -4.93
C TYR A 98 2.52 14.86 -4.07
N THR A 99 2.34 14.89 -2.76
CA THR A 99 2.99 13.96 -1.82
C THR A 99 2.63 12.51 -2.15
N THR A 100 1.34 12.23 -2.37
CA THR A 100 0.88 10.87 -2.70
C THR A 100 1.25 10.46 -4.12
N LEU A 101 1.36 11.42 -5.04
CA LEU A 101 1.88 11.17 -6.39
C LEU A 101 3.37 10.79 -6.35
N ALA A 102 4.17 11.45 -5.51
CA ALA A 102 5.58 11.10 -5.29
C ALA A 102 5.72 9.71 -4.63
N GLU A 103 4.88 9.39 -3.64
CA GLU A 103 4.80 8.05 -3.06
C GLU A 103 4.50 7.00 -4.12
N ALA A 104 3.42 7.18 -4.92
CA ALA A 104 3.05 6.25 -5.98
C ALA A 104 4.18 6.06 -7.01
N ARG A 105 4.93 7.13 -7.31
CA ARG A 105 6.11 7.07 -8.20
C ARG A 105 7.23 6.22 -7.58
N MET A 106 7.60 6.46 -6.33
CA MET A 106 8.66 5.72 -5.65
C MET A 106 8.24 4.27 -5.35
N ALA A 107 6.98 4.07 -4.98
CA ALA A 107 6.39 2.76 -4.74
C ALA A 107 6.13 1.96 -6.03
N ARG A 108 6.26 2.60 -7.21
CA ARG A 108 6.03 1.96 -8.52
C ARG A 108 4.62 1.41 -8.64
N ILE A 109 3.66 2.33 -8.61
CA ILE A 109 2.23 2.03 -8.73
C ILE A 109 1.72 2.53 -10.08
N PRO A 110 1.17 1.66 -10.94
CA PRO A 110 0.53 2.08 -12.17
C PRO A 110 -0.84 2.69 -11.85
N LEU A 111 -0.95 4.00 -11.99
CA LEU A 111 -2.22 4.74 -11.92
C LEU A 111 -2.19 5.93 -12.87
N VAL A 112 -3.36 6.45 -13.21
CA VAL A 112 -3.50 7.68 -14.01
C VAL A 112 -4.16 8.75 -13.16
N LEU A 113 -3.43 9.85 -12.92
CA LEU A 113 -3.99 11.06 -12.32
C LEU A 113 -4.48 11.98 -13.43
N VAL A 114 -5.80 12.04 -13.64
CA VAL A 114 -6.42 12.99 -14.57
C VAL A 114 -6.59 14.32 -13.85
N ALA A 115 -5.78 15.30 -14.16
CA ALA A 115 -5.78 16.60 -13.52
C ALA A 115 -6.25 17.69 -14.48
N GLY A 116 -7.07 18.62 -13.98
CA GLY A 116 -7.22 19.90 -14.67
C GLY A 116 -5.88 20.62 -14.76
N ASP A 117 -5.70 21.46 -15.76
CA ASP A 117 -4.47 22.22 -15.95
C ASP A 117 -4.74 23.68 -16.33
N ALA A 118 -3.73 24.50 -16.28
CA ALA A 118 -3.78 25.87 -16.75
C ALA A 118 -4.26 25.94 -18.22
N PRO A 119 -4.91 27.04 -18.65
CA PRO A 119 -5.28 27.23 -20.04
C PRO A 119 -4.04 27.29 -20.93
N THR A 120 -4.21 26.91 -22.21
CA THR A 120 -3.13 26.92 -23.21
C THR A 120 -2.61 28.34 -23.52
N THR A 121 -3.37 29.38 -23.14
CA THR A 121 -3.01 30.78 -23.29
C THR A 121 -2.01 31.29 -22.25
N GLY A 122 -1.68 30.47 -21.25
CA GLY A 122 -0.69 30.77 -20.20
C GLY A 122 -1.25 30.65 -18.80
N LEU A 123 -0.36 30.74 -17.81
CA LEU A 123 -0.70 30.60 -16.39
C LEU A 123 -1.52 31.81 -15.89
N ARG A 124 -2.61 31.53 -15.20
CA ARG A 124 -3.37 32.52 -14.42
C ARG A 124 -2.69 32.78 -13.07
N PRO A 125 -3.04 33.82 -12.33
CA PRO A 125 -2.38 34.14 -11.05
C PRO A 125 -2.39 33.05 -9.99
N PHE A 126 -3.28 32.07 -10.07
CA PHE A 126 -3.45 30.95 -9.14
C PHE A 126 -3.04 29.60 -9.76
N ASP A 127 -2.49 29.59 -10.97
CA ASP A 127 -1.97 28.38 -11.58
C ASP A 127 -0.50 28.18 -11.23
N ILE A 128 -0.07 26.93 -11.26
CA ILE A 128 1.33 26.52 -11.16
C ILE A 128 1.71 25.73 -12.42
N ASP A 129 2.99 25.61 -12.71
CA ASP A 129 3.50 24.72 -13.74
C ASP A 129 3.45 23.27 -13.26
N GLN A 130 2.30 22.61 -13.41
CA GLN A 130 2.04 21.25 -12.93
C GLN A 130 2.92 20.22 -13.62
N ALA A 131 3.23 20.42 -14.89
CA ALA A 131 4.11 19.52 -15.65
C ALA A 131 5.55 19.53 -15.10
N LYS A 132 6.08 20.72 -14.74
CA LYS A 132 7.38 20.80 -14.05
C LYS A 132 7.34 20.18 -12.65
N ALA A 133 6.27 20.41 -11.89
CA ALA A 133 6.09 19.80 -10.57
C ALA A 133 6.05 18.27 -10.68
N ALA A 134 5.23 17.70 -11.58
CA ALA A 134 5.19 16.26 -11.83
C ALA A 134 6.56 15.70 -12.23
N LYS A 135 7.26 16.40 -13.14
CA LYS A 135 8.62 16.03 -13.56
C LYS A 135 9.61 16.00 -12.40
N ALA A 136 9.50 16.92 -11.44
CA ALA A 136 10.36 16.95 -10.25
C ALA A 136 10.14 15.70 -9.37
N ALA A 137 8.92 15.15 -9.33
CA ALA A 137 8.64 13.84 -8.71
C ALA A 137 9.02 12.65 -9.62
N GLY A 138 9.54 12.87 -10.83
CA GLY A 138 9.86 11.82 -11.80
C GLY A 138 8.62 11.25 -12.52
N VAL A 139 7.50 11.97 -12.54
CA VAL A 139 6.23 11.55 -13.16
C VAL A 139 6.07 12.22 -14.54
N VAL A 140 5.67 11.41 -15.52
CA VAL A 140 5.40 11.88 -16.88
C VAL A 140 4.03 12.56 -16.93
N THR A 141 3.95 13.71 -17.60
CA THR A 141 2.69 14.39 -17.91
C THR A 141 2.38 14.28 -19.40
N LEU A 142 1.18 13.79 -19.71
CA LEU A 142 0.58 13.79 -21.05
C LEU A 142 -0.55 14.82 -21.08
N VAL A 143 -0.80 15.43 -22.23
CA VAL A 143 -1.79 16.52 -22.37
C VAL A 143 -2.88 16.12 -23.34
N ALA A 144 -4.12 16.10 -22.88
CA ALA A 144 -5.30 15.86 -23.71
C ALA A 144 -5.69 17.13 -24.49
N ARG A 145 -5.88 16.96 -25.81
CA ARG A 145 -6.27 18.02 -26.76
C ARG A 145 -7.37 17.53 -27.69
N PRO A 146 -8.06 18.42 -28.41
CA PRO A 146 -9.12 18.04 -29.34
C PRO A 146 -8.75 16.96 -30.35
N GLY A 147 -7.49 16.96 -30.85
CA GLY A 147 -7.02 15.99 -31.85
C GLY A 147 -6.51 14.67 -31.26
N ASN A 148 -6.28 14.56 -29.95
CA ASN A 148 -5.64 13.37 -29.39
C ASN A 148 -6.33 12.78 -28.15
N ALA A 149 -7.43 13.36 -27.67
CA ALA A 149 -8.02 13.04 -26.34
C ALA A 149 -8.17 11.54 -26.07
N ALA A 150 -8.74 10.77 -26.99
CA ALA A 150 -8.87 9.32 -26.82
C ALA A 150 -7.52 8.62 -26.83
N ALA A 151 -6.70 8.87 -27.87
CA ALA A 151 -5.42 8.19 -28.08
C ALA A 151 -4.43 8.47 -26.93
N ILE A 152 -4.35 9.74 -26.46
CA ILE A 152 -3.44 10.11 -25.37
C ILE A 152 -3.89 9.54 -24.03
N THR A 153 -5.22 9.36 -23.82
CA THR A 153 -5.75 8.74 -22.60
C THR A 153 -5.41 7.24 -22.58
N HIS A 154 -5.64 6.53 -23.69
CA HIS A 154 -5.19 5.12 -23.79
C HIS A 154 -3.69 5.02 -23.55
N ARG A 155 -2.90 5.90 -24.16
CA ARG A 155 -1.44 5.97 -23.95
C ARG A 155 -1.07 6.18 -22.48
N ALA A 156 -1.80 7.01 -21.74
CA ALA A 156 -1.54 7.23 -20.32
C ALA A 156 -1.66 5.92 -19.50
N PHE A 157 -2.70 5.13 -19.75
CA PHE A 157 -2.87 3.82 -19.12
C PHE A 157 -1.82 2.81 -19.58
N ASP A 158 -1.54 2.75 -20.89
CA ASP A 158 -0.53 1.83 -21.42
C ASP A 158 0.86 2.14 -20.87
N LEU A 159 1.23 3.43 -20.81
CA LEU A 159 2.49 3.87 -20.24
C LEU A 159 2.57 3.54 -18.74
N ALA A 160 1.50 3.81 -17.98
CA ALA A 160 1.45 3.49 -16.55
C ALA A 160 1.67 1.99 -16.29
N LEU A 161 0.99 1.13 -17.05
CA LEU A 161 1.12 -0.32 -16.92
C LEU A 161 2.49 -0.84 -17.39
N GLN A 162 2.99 -0.34 -18.53
CA GLN A 162 4.26 -0.78 -19.10
C GLN A 162 5.44 -0.42 -18.20
N THR A 163 5.44 0.79 -17.65
CA THR A 163 6.52 1.29 -16.79
C THR A 163 6.33 0.97 -15.31
N VAL A 164 5.13 0.50 -14.93
CA VAL A 164 4.71 0.31 -13.52
C VAL A 164 4.90 1.62 -12.75
N GLN A 165 4.37 2.73 -13.29
CA GLN A 165 4.55 4.09 -12.76
C GLN A 165 3.25 4.89 -12.87
N PRO A 166 3.03 5.91 -12.01
CA PRO A 166 1.95 6.84 -12.21
C PRO A 166 2.20 7.72 -13.44
N VAL A 167 1.11 8.12 -14.08
CA VAL A 167 1.11 9.09 -15.19
C VAL A 167 0.10 10.19 -14.88
N VAL A 168 0.47 11.44 -15.10
CA VAL A 168 -0.45 12.58 -15.10
C VAL A 168 -1.02 12.77 -16.49
N LEU A 169 -2.35 12.79 -16.61
CA LEU A 169 -3.07 13.20 -17.80
C LEU A 169 -3.69 14.58 -17.54
N ALA A 170 -3.08 15.59 -18.10
CA ALA A 170 -3.52 16.99 -17.95
C ALA A 170 -4.62 17.35 -18.95
N ILE A 171 -5.68 18.01 -18.49
CA ILE A 171 -6.74 18.58 -19.34
C ILE A 171 -6.68 20.11 -19.18
N PRO A 172 -6.13 20.85 -20.16
CA PRO A 172 -6.14 22.31 -20.11
C PRO A 172 -7.55 22.86 -19.98
N TYR A 173 -7.72 23.88 -19.10
CA TYR A 173 -9.01 24.43 -18.73
C TYR A 173 -9.84 24.89 -19.95
N ASP A 174 -9.21 25.59 -20.89
CA ASP A 174 -9.83 26.10 -22.12
C ASP A 174 -10.16 25.01 -23.16
N LEU A 175 -9.56 23.83 -23.02
CA LEU A 175 -9.78 22.71 -23.92
C LEU A 175 -10.79 21.67 -23.39
N ALA A 176 -11.10 21.69 -22.10
CA ALA A 176 -11.96 20.68 -21.47
C ALA A 176 -13.31 20.51 -22.19
N THR A 177 -13.92 21.62 -22.62
CA THR A 177 -15.21 21.66 -23.33
C THR A 177 -15.07 21.82 -24.86
N ALA A 178 -13.84 21.86 -25.39
CA ALA A 178 -13.61 21.99 -26.81
C ALA A 178 -14.09 20.73 -27.57
N PRO A 179 -14.70 20.91 -28.76
CA PRO A 179 -15.08 19.78 -29.61
C PRO A 179 -13.84 19.05 -30.14
N PRO A 180 -13.95 17.76 -30.51
CA PRO A 180 -12.84 17.01 -31.10
C PRO A 180 -12.43 17.64 -32.44
N SER A 181 -11.17 17.51 -32.80
CA SER A 181 -10.62 17.92 -34.07
C SER A 181 -10.06 16.72 -34.85
N VAL A 182 -9.44 16.98 -35.99
CA VAL A 182 -8.80 15.96 -36.81
C VAL A 182 -7.79 15.17 -35.94
N PRO A 183 -7.80 13.83 -35.98
CA PRO A 183 -6.90 13.02 -35.19
C PRO A 183 -5.42 13.32 -35.43
N GLU A 184 -4.69 13.54 -34.35
CA GLU A 184 -3.23 13.67 -34.36
C GLU A 184 -2.59 12.29 -34.15
N PRO A 185 -1.67 11.85 -35.02
CA PRO A 185 -0.98 10.58 -34.85
C PRO A 185 -0.09 10.63 -33.59
N LEU A 186 -0.06 9.54 -32.83
CA LEU A 186 0.87 9.38 -31.72
C LEU A 186 1.94 8.35 -32.10
N GLU A 187 3.20 8.67 -31.82
CA GLU A 187 4.29 7.71 -31.96
C GLU A 187 4.02 6.49 -31.05
N PRO A 188 4.27 5.26 -31.52
CA PRO A 188 4.11 4.06 -30.70
C PRO A 188 4.94 4.13 -29.42
N LEU A 189 4.45 3.48 -28.34
CA LEU A 189 5.29 3.29 -27.16
C LEU A 189 6.45 2.34 -27.51
N PRO A 190 7.65 2.58 -26.96
CA PRO A 190 8.76 1.63 -27.12
C PRO A 190 8.38 0.28 -26.51
N ALA A 191 8.85 -0.80 -27.12
CA ALA A 191 8.64 -2.13 -26.57
C ALA A 191 9.25 -2.23 -25.16
N LYS A 192 8.55 -2.95 -24.26
CA LYS A 192 9.11 -3.25 -22.93
C LYS A 192 10.38 -4.08 -23.10
N PRO A 193 11.50 -3.72 -22.47
CA PRO A 193 12.69 -4.56 -22.49
C PRO A 193 12.39 -5.96 -21.96
N ALA A 194 12.88 -6.99 -22.64
CA ALA A 194 12.83 -8.38 -22.18
C ALA A 194 14.21 -8.80 -21.66
N TRP A 195 14.19 -9.56 -20.56
CA TRP A 195 15.38 -10.09 -19.92
C TRP A 195 15.25 -11.61 -19.87
N PRO A 196 15.59 -12.33 -20.97
CA PRO A 196 15.47 -13.79 -21.02
C PRO A 196 16.34 -14.43 -19.94
N ALA A 197 15.87 -15.55 -19.39
CA ALA A 197 16.65 -16.35 -18.45
C ALA A 197 17.84 -17.00 -19.18
N ASP A 198 19.06 -16.76 -18.69
CA ASP A 198 20.26 -17.39 -19.20
C ASP A 198 20.30 -18.87 -18.73
N PRO A 199 20.48 -19.85 -19.65
CA PRO A 199 20.60 -21.26 -19.28
C PRO A 199 21.76 -21.54 -18.31
N ASP A 200 22.90 -20.86 -18.45
CA ASP A 200 24.07 -21.07 -17.58
C ASP A 200 23.77 -20.54 -16.16
N ASP A 201 23.07 -19.42 -16.02
CA ASP A 201 22.60 -18.92 -14.73
C ASP A 201 21.58 -19.87 -14.10
N LEU A 202 20.66 -20.42 -14.88
CA LEU A 202 19.68 -21.39 -14.39
C LEU A 202 20.36 -22.66 -13.86
N ASP A 203 21.31 -23.22 -14.60
CA ASP A 203 22.02 -24.42 -14.21
C ASP A 203 22.91 -24.20 -12.98
N ARG A 204 23.56 -23.06 -12.92
CA ARG A 204 24.39 -22.63 -11.77
C ARG A 204 23.56 -22.41 -10.51
N VAL A 205 22.45 -21.68 -10.60
CA VAL A 205 21.56 -21.42 -9.45
C VAL A 205 20.89 -22.70 -8.98
N ALA A 206 20.45 -23.57 -9.92
CA ALA A 206 19.90 -24.88 -9.57
C ALA A 206 20.88 -25.72 -8.81
N GLY A 207 22.15 -25.78 -9.27
CA GLY A 207 23.22 -26.52 -8.60
C GLY A 207 23.53 -26.01 -7.20
N LEU A 208 23.55 -24.69 -7.02
CA LEU A 208 23.75 -24.05 -5.72
C LEU A 208 22.62 -24.35 -4.73
N LEU A 209 21.37 -24.24 -5.18
CA LEU A 209 20.21 -24.52 -4.35
C LEU A 209 20.09 -26.03 -4.01
N ALA A 210 20.37 -26.90 -4.96
CA ALA A 210 20.36 -28.36 -4.73
C ALA A 210 21.46 -28.81 -3.76
N GLY A 211 22.58 -28.09 -3.68
CA GLY A 211 23.68 -28.35 -2.74
C GLY A 211 23.50 -27.68 -1.37
N ALA A 212 22.45 -26.84 -1.19
CA ALA A 212 22.22 -26.16 0.08
C ALA A 212 21.68 -27.10 1.16
N GLU A 213 22.20 -27.00 2.37
CA GLU A 213 21.69 -27.74 3.52
C GLU A 213 20.48 -27.03 4.19
N ARG A 214 20.43 -25.71 4.10
CA ARG A 214 19.41 -24.85 4.73
C ARG A 214 18.96 -23.76 3.75
N PRO A 215 18.31 -24.17 2.64
CA PRO A 215 17.83 -23.22 1.63
C PRO A 215 16.66 -22.40 2.16
N LEU A 216 16.67 -21.09 1.87
CA LEU A 216 15.57 -20.17 2.17
C LEU A 216 15.16 -19.41 0.90
N ILE A 217 13.85 -19.20 0.71
CA ILE A 217 13.30 -18.43 -0.40
C ILE A 217 12.62 -17.18 0.16
N LEU A 218 13.00 -16.01 -0.36
CA LEU A 218 12.39 -14.72 -0.02
C LEU A 218 11.69 -14.12 -1.23
N ALA A 219 10.36 -14.03 -1.17
CA ALA A 219 9.55 -13.38 -2.22
C ALA A 219 9.24 -11.93 -1.90
N GLY A 220 9.41 -11.06 -2.89
CA GLY A 220 8.93 -9.68 -2.83
C GLY A 220 7.73 -9.44 -3.74
N ARG A 221 7.25 -8.17 -3.77
CA ARG A 221 6.15 -7.76 -4.65
C ARG A 221 6.42 -8.06 -6.12
N GLY A 222 7.68 -8.00 -6.58
CA GLY A 222 8.04 -8.35 -7.95
C GLY A 222 7.66 -9.78 -8.33
N ALA A 223 7.77 -10.74 -7.39
CA ALA A 223 7.33 -12.12 -7.61
C ALA A 223 5.79 -12.21 -7.77
N LEU A 224 5.02 -11.41 -7.00
CA LEU A 224 3.56 -11.32 -7.15
C LEU A 224 3.18 -10.74 -8.51
N LEU A 225 3.76 -9.59 -8.87
CA LEU A 225 3.48 -8.92 -10.14
C LEU A 225 3.83 -9.79 -11.35
N ALA A 226 4.88 -10.61 -11.23
CA ALA A 226 5.27 -11.59 -12.23
C ALA A 226 4.43 -12.88 -12.21
N ARG A 227 3.49 -13.02 -11.25
CA ARG A 227 2.71 -14.25 -11.02
C ARG A 227 3.60 -15.49 -10.86
N ALA A 228 4.73 -15.32 -10.15
CA ALA A 228 5.75 -16.35 -9.98
C ALA A 228 5.72 -17.05 -8.62
N THR A 229 4.78 -16.68 -7.73
CA THR A 229 4.73 -17.21 -6.35
C THR A 229 4.46 -18.72 -6.30
N GLU A 230 3.55 -19.22 -7.13
CA GLU A 230 3.23 -20.66 -7.17
C GLU A 230 4.40 -21.49 -7.70
N PRO A 231 5.01 -21.23 -8.88
CA PRO A 231 6.20 -21.96 -9.28
C PRO A 231 7.38 -21.77 -8.31
N LEU A 232 7.51 -20.61 -7.65
CA LEU A 232 8.53 -20.37 -6.63
C LEU A 232 8.31 -21.24 -5.37
N ARG A 233 7.05 -21.39 -4.94
CA ARG A 233 6.69 -22.36 -3.89
C ARG A 233 7.09 -23.78 -4.29
N GLY A 234 6.82 -24.16 -5.55
CA GLY A 234 7.23 -25.46 -6.07
C GLY A 234 8.74 -25.70 -6.03
N VAL A 235 9.56 -24.66 -6.28
CA VAL A 235 11.02 -24.72 -6.09
C VAL A 235 11.35 -24.98 -4.62
N GLY A 236 10.76 -24.23 -3.70
CA GLY A 236 11.00 -24.38 -2.26
C GLY A 236 10.56 -25.74 -1.71
N ASP A 237 9.43 -26.26 -2.17
CA ASP A 237 8.93 -27.56 -1.73
C ASP A 237 9.84 -28.71 -2.18
N ARG A 238 10.39 -28.64 -3.40
CA ARG A 238 11.40 -29.61 -3.87
C ARG A 238 12.71 -29.56 -3.08
N LEU A 239 13.10 -28.38 -2.61
CA LEU A 239 14.32 -28.16 -1.84
C LEU A 239 14.15 -28.40 -0.33
N GLY A 240 12.92 -28.55 0.16
CA GLY A 240 12.63 -28.47 1.61
C GLY A 240 13.01 -27.11 2.20
N ALA A 241 12.95 -26.05 1.42
CA ALA A 241 13.28 -24.70 1.82
C ALA A 241 12.24 -24.10 2.77
N LEU A 242 12.68 -23.20 3.66
CA LEU A 242 11.79 -22.31 4.37
C LEU A 242 11.50 -21.06 3.52
N PHE A 243 10.43 -20.36 3.87
CA PHE A 243 9.98 -19.18 3.13
C PHE A 243 10.02 -17.94 3.99
N MET A 244 10.23 -16.79 3.36
CA MET A 244 9.99 -15.45 3.90
C MET A 244 9.42 -14.56 2.81
N THR A 245 8.80 -13.47 3.20
CA THR A 245 8.24 -12.50 2.24
C THR A 245 8.63 -11.07 2.61
N SER A 246 8.61 -10.15 1.66
CA SER A 246 8.54 -8.73 2.00
C SER A 246 7.14 -8.39 2.52
N VAL A 247 6.98 -7.26 3.22
CA VAL A 247 5.66 -6.82 3.72
C VAL A 247 4.62 -6.70 2.60
N MET A 248 5.05 -6.31 1.38
CA MET A 248 4.18 -6.19 0.21
C MET A 248 3.90 -7.54 -0.50
N ALA A 249 4.32 -8.64 0.10
CA ALA A 249 4.06 -10.00 -0.36
C ALA A 249 3.67 -10.91 0.82
N ALA A 250 3.18 -10.32 1.91
CA ALA A 250 2.81 -11.06 3.12
C ALA A 250 1.87 -12.23 2.78
N ASN A 251 2.17 -13.41 3.32
CA ASN A 251 1.43 -14.66 3.08
C ASN A 251 1.37 -15.10 1.59
N ALA A 252 2.39 -14.76 0.77
CA ALA A 252 2.40 -15.11 -0.65
C ALA A 252 2.56 -16.61 -0.93
N PHE A 253 3.05 -17.37 0.03
CA PHE A 253 3.30 -18.81 -0.14
C PHE A 253 2.18 -19.69 0.39
N ASP A 254 1.33 -19.19 1.30
CA ASP A 254 0.31 -19.99 1.99
C ASP A 254 0.89 -21.36 2.42
N SER A 255 2.00 -21.31 3.14
CA SER A 255 2.80 -22.50 3.51
C SER A 255 2.99 -22.55 5.03
N PRO A 256 2.91 -23.74 5.65
CA PRO A 256 3.26 -23.89 7.05
C PRO A 256 4.75 -23.62 7.33
N TRP A 257 5.59 -23.59 6.30
CA TRP A 257 7.02 -23.33 6.37
C TRP A 257 7.40 -21.87 6.16
N ASP A 258 6.41 -20.97 6.21
CA ASP A 258 6.61 -19.52 6.08
C ASP A 258 7.00 -18.91 7.43
N LEU A 259 8.21 -18.34 7.49
CA LEU A 259 8.72 -17.59 8.62
C LEU A 259 8.11 -16.17 8.71
N GLY A 260 7.28 -15.78 7.73
CA GLY A 260 6.62 -14.48 7.66
C GLY A 260 7.47 -13.38 7.02
N ILE A 261 7.24 -12.15 7.48
CA ILE A 261 7.82 -10.95 6.86
C ILE A 261 9.29 -10.80 7.25
N ALA A 262 10.15 -10.63 6.24
CA ALA A 262 11.58 -10.42 6.40
C ALA A 262 11.93 -8.97 6.80
N GLY A 263 13.08 -8.79 7.41
CA GLY A 263 13.64 -7.50 7.77
C GLY A 263 13.25 -7.04 9.17
N GLY A 264 13.06 -5.73 9.36
CA GLY A 264 12.75 -5.14 10.66
C GLY A 264 11.43 -5.64 11.29
N PHE A 265 10.53 -6.23 10.49
CA PHE A 265 9.28 -6.83 10.99
C PHE A 265 9.39 -8.33 11.30
N THR A 266 10.59 -8.92 11.19
CA THR A 266 10.80 -10.32 11.57
C THR A 266 10.81 -10.44 13.09
N ARG A 267 9.96 -11.29 13.65
CA ARG A 267 9.95 -11.59 15.10
C ARG A 267 11.20 -12.38 15.48
N SER A 268 11.70 -12.17 16.70
CA SER A 268 13.00 -12.69 17.17
C SER A 268 13.16 -14.21 16.97
N HIS A 269 12.19 -15.02 17.39
CA HIS A 269 12.26 -16.49 17.25
C HIS A 269 12.29 -16.97 15.78
N ARG A 270 11.67 -16.23 14.85
CA ARG A 270 11.71 -16.52 13.42
C ARG A 270 13.03 -16.07 12.80
N LEU A 271 13.59 -14.97 13.32
CA LEU A 271 14.91 -14.48 12.93
C LEU A 271 16.02 -15.47 13.25
N ASP A 272 15.96 -16.13 14.41
CA ASP A 272 16.92 -17.15 14.83
C ASP A 272 16.94 -18.36 13.90
N VAL A 273 15.79 -18.73 13.35
CA VAL A 273 15.70 -19.77 12.32
C VAL A 273 16.22 -19.25 10.98
N ALA A 274 15.77 -18.05 10.54
CA ALA A 274 16.18 -17.48 9.25
C ALA A 274 17.70 -17.30 9.14
N ARG A 275 18.37 -16.94 10.24
CA ARG A 275 19.84 -16.77 10.32
C ARG A 275 20.63 -18.07 10.14
N GLN A 276 19.97 -19.23 10.20
CA GLN A 276 20.64 -20.50 9.94
C GLN A 276 20.77 -20.81 8.43
N ALA A 277 20.10 -20.03 7.56
CA ALA A 277 20.13 -20.24 6.12
C ALA A 277 21.57 -20.14 5.58
N ASP A 278 21.98 -21.11 4.75
CA ASP A 278 23.26 -21.12 4.04
C ASP A 278 23.14 -20.53 2.62
N VAL A 279 21.99 -20.75 1.96
CA VAL A 279 21.69 -20.17 0.65
C VAL A 279 20.30 -19.52 0.68
N VAL A 280 20.20 -18.27 0.24
CA VAL A 280 18.93 -17.53 0.13
C VAL A 280 18.68 -17.14 -1.32
N LEU A 281 17.56 -17.60 -1.87
CA LEU A 281 17.05 -17.13 -3.16
C LEU A 281 16.04 -16.00 -2.93
N VAL A 282 16.38 -14.81 -3.38
CA VAL A 282 15.53 -13.61 -3.28
C VAL A 282 14.92 -13.30 -4.64
N VAL A 283 13.61 -13.22 -4.71
CA VAL A 283 12.88 -13.03 -5.98
C VAL A 283 11.97 -11.81 -5.91
N GLY A 284 12.24 -10.81 -6.75
CA GLY A 284 11.42 -9.61 -6.86
C GLY A 284 11.33 -8.78 -5.58
N ALA A 285 12.38 -8.79 -4.74
CA ALA A 285 12.51 -7.97 -3.54
C ALA A 285 13.77 -7.11 -3.62
N SER A 286 13.68 -5.86 -3.15
CA SER A 286 14.77 -4.89 -3.27
C SER A 286 15.96 -5.17 -2.36
N LEU A 287 15.77 -5.91 -1.25
CA LEU A 287 16.76 -6.08 -0.18
C LEU A 287 17.30 -4.75 0.35
N ASN A 288 16.43 -3.73 0.49
CA ASN A 288 16.83 -2.45 1.04
C ASN A 288 17.31 -2.58 2.50
N THR A 289 17.85 -1.51 3.04
CA THR A 289 18.41 -1.48 4.40
C THR A 289 17.44 -2.01 5.46
N PHE A 290 16.14 -1.68 5.36
CA PHE A 290 15.12 -2.19 6.27
C PHE A 290 14.84 -3.70 6.07
N GLN A 291 14.75 -4.15 4.80
CA GLN A 291 14.52 -5.57 4.48
C GLN A 291 15.70 -6.47 4.87
N THR A 292 16.91 -5.93 4.89
CA THR A 292 18.10 -6.65 5.36
C THR A 292 18.34 -6.49 6.86
N ARG A 293 17.43 -5.83 7.58
CA ARG A 293 17.57 -5.51 9.02
C ARG A 293 18.91 -4.85 9.28
N TYR A 294 19.19 -3.78 8.52
CA TYR A 294 20.47 -3.06 8.53
C TYR A 294 21.69 -3.96 8.30
N GLY A 295 21.54 -4.97 7.45
CA GLY A 295 22.61 -5.94 7.13
C GLY A 295 22.75 -7.11 8.12
N THR A 296 21.85 -7.22 9.11
CA THR A 296 21.95 -8.26 10.17
C THR A 296 20.93 -9.40 10.01
N LEU A 297 20.11 -9.38 8.95
CA LEU A 297 19.11 -10.43 8.71
C LEU A 297 19.75 -11.81 8.49
N PHE A 298 20.79 -11.84 7.67
CA PHE A 298 21.56 -13.06 7.40
C PHE A 298 23.03 -12.88 7.79
N PRO A 299 23.70 -13.92 8.30
CA PRO A 299 25.12 -13.85 8.59
C PRO A 299 25.95 -13.71 7.31
N PRO A 300 27.20 -13.18 7.39
CA PRO A 300 28.08 -13.02 6.22
C PRO A 300 28.42 -14.31 5.46
N SER A 301 28.25 -15.46 6.10
CA SER A 301 28.44 -16.78 5.50
C SER A 301 27.30 -17.22 4.60
N THR A 302 26.13 -16.57 4.69
CA THR A 302 24.97 -16.88 3.86
C THR A 302 25.19 -16.41 2.44
N ARG A 303 25.05 -17.29 1.46
CA ARG A 303 25.07 -16.91 0.05
C ARG A 303 23.70 -16.42 -0.39
N ILE A 304 23.61 -15.17 -0.86
CA ILE A 304 22.37 -14.56 -1.30
C ILE A 304 22.41 -14.42 -2.82
N ILE A 305 21.39 -14.96 -3.50
CA ILE A 305 21.16 -14.83 -4.93
C ILE A 305 19.86 -14.04 -5.13
N ARG A 306 19.93 -12.91 -5.80
CA ARG A 306 18.77 -12.07 -6.09
C ARG A 306 18.41 -12.11 -7.57
N VAL A 307 17.16 -12.41 -7.88
CA VAL A 307 16.59 -12.41 -9.23
C VAL A 307 15.55 -11.31 -9.33
N ASP A 308 15.71 -10.39 -10.26
CA ASP A 308 14.78 -9.30 -10.51
C ASP A 308 14.88 -8.85 -11.99
N ASN A 309 13.85 -8.19 -12.52
CA ASN A 309 13.90 -7.57 -13.85
C ASN A 309 14.28 -6.08 -13.83
N GLU A 310 14.39 -5.49 -12.64
CA GLU A 310 14.79 -4.10 -12.42
C GLU A 310 16.32 -3.96 -12.42
N PRO A 311 16.84 -2.74 -12.59
CA PRO A 311 18.27 -2.50 -12.39
C PRO A 311 18.73 -2.89 -10.98
N ASP A 312 19.96 -3.42 -10.86
CA ASP A 312 20.55 -3.67 -9.56
C ASP A 312 20.71 -2.33 -8.80
N PRO A 313 20.14 -2.20 -7.60
CA PRO A 313 20.33 -1.00 -6.77
C PRO A 313 21.70 -0.91 -6.11
N GLY A 314 22.58 -1.90 -6.31
CA GLY A 314 23.91 -1.95 -5.72
C GLY A 314 23.91 -2.18 -4.19
N LEU A 315 22.85 -2.76 -3.65
CA LEU A 315 22.69 -2.99 -2.22
C LEU A 315 23.31 -4.34 -1.79
N GLY A 316 24.59 -4.31 -1.43
CA GLY A 316 25.21 -5.33 -0.60
C GLY A 316 25.74 -6.58 -1.31
N ALA A 317 25.97 -7.66 -0.55
CA ALA A 317 26.70 -8.87 -0.93
C ALA A 317 25.89 -9.89 -1.74
N ALA A 318 24.72 -9.54 -2.27
CA ALA A 318 23.91 -10.44 -3.05
C ALA A 318 24.45 -10.56 -4.49
N GLU A 319 24.59 -11.78 -4.97
CA GLU A 319 24.75 -12.03 -6.40
C GLU A 319 23.47 -11.63 -7.13
N TYR A 320 23.58 -10.75 -8.14
CA TYR A 320 22.42 -10.23 -8.84
C TYR A 320 22.27 -10.83 -10.24
N ILE A 321 21.08 -11.33 -10.54
CA ILE A 321 20.69 -11.85 -11.86
C ILE A 321 19.52 -11.02 -12.38
N ARG A 322 19.73 -10.35 -13.50
CA ARG A 322 18.66 -9.60 -14.18
C ARG A 322 17.93 -10.50 -15.15
N ALA A 323 16.71 -10.90 -14.81
CA ALA A 323 15.90 -11.77 -15.66
C ALA A 323 14.39 -11.47 -15.49
N ASP A 324 13.60 -11.81 -16.51
CA ASP A 324 12.16 -11.90 -16.37
C ASP A 324 11.83 -12.99 -15.37
N ILE A 325 11.24 -12.58 -14.24
CA ILE A 325 11.12 -13.40 -13.02
C ILE A 325 10.41 -14.72 -13.31
N ARG A 326 9.21 -14.69 -13.90
CA ARG A 326 8.42 -15.93 -14.07
C ARG A 326 9.11 -16.96 -14.95
N PRO A 327 9.61 -16.63 -16.17
CA PRO A 327 10.37 -17.57 -17.00
C PRO A 327 11.61 -18.15 -16.30
N PHE A 328 12.32 -17.32 -15.52
CA PHE A 328 13.48 -17.77 -14.75
C PHE A 328 13.08 -18.81 -13.70
N ILE A 329 12.04 -18.54 -12.90
CA ILE A 329 11.60 -19.46 -11.85
C ILE A 329 11.02 -20.76 -12.43
N GLU A 330 10.25 -20.69 -13.52
CA GLU A 330 9.77 -21.90 -14.23
C GLU A 330 10.93 -22.71 -14.83
N GLY A 331 11.97 -22.04 -15.33
CA GLY A 331 13.21 -22.68 -15.81
C GLY A 331 13.99 -23.36 -14.68
N LEU A 332 14.06 -22.70 -13.52
CA LEU A 332 14.69 -23.21 -12.30
C LEU A 332 13.96 -24.45 -11.76
N LEU A 333 12.62 -24.38 -11.67
CA LEU A 333 11.78 -25.49 -11.20
C LEU A 333 12.00 -26.78 -12.02
N LYS A 334 12.25 -26.66 -13.33
CA LYS A 334 12.53 -27.83 -14.19
C LYS A 334 13.89 -28.46 -13.91
N ARG A 335 14.83 -27.70 -13.34
CA ARG A 335 16.21 -28.13 -13.10
C ARG A 335 16.46 -28.69 -11.70
N ILE A 336 15.65 -28.24 -10.73
CA ILE A 336 15.78 -28.72 -9.35
C ILE A 336 15.24 -30.15 -9.25
N PRO A 337 16.08 -31.11 -8.82
CA PRO A 337 15.62 -32.47 -8.59
C PRO A 337 14.55 -32.51 -7.49
N ALA A 338 13.70 -33.54 -7.51
CA ALA A 338 12.85 -33.85 -6.36
C ALA A 338 13.75 -34.40 -5.26
N ALA A 339 14.22 -33.54 -4.37
CA ALA A 339 15.12 -33.91 -3.29
C ALA A 339 14.33 -34.31 -2.03
N ALA A 340 14.95 -35.11 -1.17
CA ALA A 340 14.47 -35.34 0.18
C ALA A 340 14.75 -34.06 1.01
N PRO A 341 13.75 -33.40 1.56
CA PRO A 341 13.97 -32.20 2.36
C PRO A 341 14.64 -32.54 3.68
N THR A 342 15.67 -31.82 4.01
CA THR A 342 16.45 -32.07 5.22
C THR A 342 16.36 -30.98 6.24
N TRP A 343 16.14 -29.72 5.82
CA TRP A 343 16.03 -28.61 6.79
C TRP A 343 14.68 -28.60 7.52
N ARG A 344 13.58 -28.82 6.82
CA ARG A 344 12.23 -28.89 7.43
C ARG A 344 12.13 -29.97 8.51
N ASP A 345 12.83 -31.11 8.32
CA ASP A 345 12.88 -32.18 9.31
C ASP A 345 13.66 -31.81 10.58
N ARG A 346 14.56 -30.83 10.48
CA ARG A 346 15.37 -30.34 11.60
C ARG A 346 14.72 -29.20 12.39
N VAL A 347 13.68 -28.57 11.83
CA VAL A 347 12.95 -27.45 12.44
C VAL A 347 11.43 -27.66 12.33
N PRO A 348 10.90 -28.82 12.79
CA PRO A 348 9.49 -29.16 12.64
C PRO A 348 8.55 -28.18 13.34
N GLU A 349 9.03 -27.48 14.37
CA GLU A 349 8.29 -26.45 15.10
C GLU A 349 7.82 -25.31 14.21
N VAL A 350 8.54 -24.98 13.14
CA VAL A 350 8.17 -23.91 12.19
C VAL A 350 6.78 -24.14 11.59
N SER A 351 6.41 -25.39 11.33
CA SER A 351 5.12 -25.75 10.75
C SER A 351 3.95 -25.67 11.75
N GLN A 352 4.22 -25.52 13.04
CA GLN A 352 3.19 -25.49 14.09
C GLN A 352 2.51 -24.12 14.14
N ALA A 353 1.21 -24.11 14.42
CA ALA A 353 0.43 -22.90 14.49
C ALA A 353 0.94 -21.96 15.60
N GLU A 354 1.36 -22.53 16.73
CA GLU A 354 1.91 -21.79 17.87
C GLU A 354 3.17 -21.03 17.51
N PHE A 355 4.09 -21.62 16.73
CA PHE A 355 5.29 -20.94 16.26
C PHE A 355 4.96 -19.73 15.37
N ARG A 356 3.88 -19.83 14.60
CA ARG A 356 3.45 -18.76 13.69
C ARG A 356 2.65 -17.66 14.38
N SER A 357 1.84 -18.01 15.40
CA SER A 357 0.86 -17.09 15.99
C SER A 357 1.34 -16.37 17.24
N SER A 358 2.29 -16.94 18.03
CA SER A 358 2.69 -16.33 19.29
C SER A 358 4.18 -16.51 19.59
N HIS A 359 4.72 -15.56 20.35
CA HIS A 359 6.00 -15.68 21.03
C HIS A 359 5.77 -15.34 22.51
N PRO A 360 5.83 -16.33 23.42
CA PRO A 360 5.40 -16.14 24.81
C PRO A 360 6.10 -15.01 25.56
N SER A 361 7.36 -14.73 25.24
CA SER A 361 8.14 -13.66 25.88
C SER A 361 7.77 -12.25 25.40
N GLU A 362 7.20 -12.12 24.20
CA GLU A 362 6.81 -10.84 23.60
C GLU A 362 5.37 -10.45 23.98
N ASP A 363 4.50 -11.44 24.19
CA ASP A 363 3.06 -11.26 24.39
C ASP A 363 2.66 -11.24 25.88
N ALA A 364 3.62 -11.44 26.81
CA ALA A 364 3.33 -11.77 28.21
C ALA A 364 2.84 -10.61 29.08
N ALA A 365 3.07 -9.35 28.72
CA ALA A 365 2.72 -8.19 29.54
C ALA A 365 1.60 -7.38 28.93
N GLU A 366 0.46 -7.24 29.62
CA GLU A 366 -0.65 -6.38 29.20
C GLU A 366 -0.25 -4.90 29.18
N PHE A 367 0.57 -4.46 30.12
CA PHE A 367 0.95 -3.06 30.29
C PHE A 367 2.44 -2.85 30.06
N GLY A 368 2.77 -1.67 29.51
CA GLY A 368 4.13 -1.16 29.47
C GLY A 368 4.58 -0.56 30.80
N PRO A 369 5.86 -0.11 30.89
CA PRO A 369 6.43 0.44 32.13
C PRO A 369 5.73 1.71 32.66
N ASP A 370 5.00 2.41 31.81
CA ASP A 370 4.24 3.64 32.12
C ASP A 370 2.77 3.36 32.50
N GLY A 371 2.39 2.08 32.63
CA GLY A 371 1.03 1.67 32.98
C GLY A 371 0.01 1.77 31.86
N ARG A 372 0.40 2.14 30.64
CA ARG A 372 -0.45 2.11 29.44
C ARG A 372 -0.30 0.75 28.74
N LEU A 373 -1.27 0.41 27.88
CA LEU A 373 -1.29 -0.87 27.18
C LEU A 373 0.00 -1.15 26.38
N ASN A 374 0.49 -2.36 26.44
CA ASN A 374 1.57 -2.84 25.60
C ASN A 374 1.04 -3.07 24.16
N PRO A 375 1.54 -2.36 23.15
CA PRO A 375 1.05 -2.50 21.77
C PRO A 375 1.19 -3.92 21.22
N ARG A 376 2.17 -4.72 21.66
CA ARG A 376 2.32 -6.12 21.29
C ARG A 376 1.13 -6.96 21.75
N ALA A 377 0.76 -6.84 23.03
CA ALA A 377 -0.37 -7.55 23.60
C ALA A 377 -1.69 -7.13 22.96
N VAL A 378 -1.86 -5.84 22.67
CA VAL A 378 -3.04 -5.30 21.99
C VAL A 378 -3.19 -5.91 20.60
N VAL A 379 -2.15 -5.84 19.75
CA VAL A 379 -2.27 -6.29 18.36
C VAL A 379 -2.37 -7.82 18.28
N ALA A 380 -1.70 -8.56 19.17
CA ALA A 380 -1.89 -10.00 19.30
C ALA A 380 -3.33 -10.38 19.73
N ALA A 381 -3.96 -9.59 20.62
CA ALA A 381 -5.36 -9.78 20.99
C ALA A 381 -6.30 -9.45 19.82
N LEU A 382 -6.02 -8.36 19.09
CA LEU A 382 -6.78 -7.98 17.89
C LEU A 382 -6.74 -9.05 16.81
N ASP A 383 -5.60 -9.72 16.58
CA ASP A 383 -5.50 -10.80 15.60
C ASP A 383 -6.51 -11.93 15.86
N ARG A 384 -6.78 -12.24 17.15
CA ARG A 384 -7.71 -13.28 17.55
C ARG A 384 -9.18 -12.90 17.41
N ILE A 385 -9.53 -11.61 17.55
CA ILE A 385 -10.92 -11.14 17.53
C ILE A 385 -11.38 -10.61 16.18
N LEU A 386 -10.44 -10.13 15.35
CA LEU A 386 -10.76 -9.62 14.02
C LEU A 386 -11.14 -10.77 13.07
N PRO A 387 -12.08 -10.55 12.13
CA PRO A 387 -12.44 -11.57 11.14
C PRO A 387 -11.23 -12.06 10.35
N ALA A 388 -11.22 -13.36 9.98
CA ALA A 388 -10.15 -13.93 9.16
C ALA A 388 -10.13 -13.31 7.75
N GLU A 389 -11.31 -13.11 7.16
CA GLU A 389 -11.48 -12.41 5.88
C GLU A 389 -11.40 -10.90 6.08
N ARG A 390 -10.18 -10.41 6.15
CA ARG A 390 -9.86 -8.99 6.36
C ARG A 390 -8.80 -8.49 5.41
N SER A 391 -8.80 -7.19 5.15
CA SER A 391 -7.70 -6.45 4.55
C SER A 391 -7.13 -5.50 5.61
N VAL A 392 -5.82 -5.57 5.86
CA VAL A 392 -5.11 -4.72 6.82
C VAL A 392 -4.44 -3.59 6.09
N VAL A 393 -4.78 -2.37 6.44
CA VAL A 393 -4.18 -1.14 5.92
C VAL A 393 -3.39 -0.47 7.03
N MET A 394 -2.20 -0.03 6.74
CA MET A 394 -1.32 0.62 7.72
C MET A 394 -1.00 2.05 7.31
N ASP A 395 -0.99 2.95 8.29
CA ASP A 395 -0.40 4.28 8.16
C ASP A 395 1.06 4.27 8.65
N GLY A 396 1.79 5.35 8.44
CA GLY A 396 3.17 5.51 8.88
C GLY A 396 3.32 6.03 10.32
N GLY A 397 4.44 5.70 10.96
CA GLY A 397 4.76 6.10 12.34
C GLY A 397 5.53 5.01 13.09
N HIS A 398 5.86 5.23 14.37
CA HIS A 398 6.52 4.22 15.20
C HIS A 398 5.71 2.91 15.30
N PHE A 399 4.38 3.02 15.36
CA PHE A 399 3.46 1.87 15.49
C PHE A 399 3.43 0.93 14.27
N ILE A 400 4.00 1.34 13.15
CA ILE A 400 3.92 0.64 11.86
C ILE A 400 4.33 -0.83 11.90
N GLY A 401 5.25 -1.19 12.81
CA GLY A 401 5.73 -2.55 12.95
C GLY A 401 4.74 -3.50 13.61
N TRP A 402 3.82 -2.99 14.42
CA TRP A 402 2.96 -3.85 15.22
C TRP A 402 1.99 -4.67 14.36
N ALA A 403 1.35 -4.05 13.37
CA ALA A 403 0.43 -4.77 12.49
C ALA A 403 1.12 -5.89 11.68
N PRO A 404 2.18 -5.65 10.92
CA PRO A 404 2.81 -6.72 10.13
C PRO A 404 3.52 -7.79 10.97
N MET A 405 3.86 -7.48 12.22
CA MET A 405 4.46 -8.46 13.13
C MET A 405 3.43 -9.41 13.76
N TYR A 406 2.19 -8.96 13.96
CA TYR A 406 1.21 -9.69 14.77
C TYR A 406 -0.11 -10.00 14.05
N LEU A 407 -0.54 -9.20 13.06
CA LEU A 407 -1.77 -9.47 12.31
C LEU A 407 -1.52 -10.45 11.16
N SER A 408 -2.33 -11.48 11.11
CA SER A 408 -2.40 -12.38 9.97
C SER A 408 -3.31 -11.83 8.86
N VAL A 409 -3.03 -12.20 7.61
CA VAL A 409 -3.84 -11.83 6.44
C VAL A 409 -4.09 -13.05 5.56
N PRO A 410 -5.23 -13.13 4.85
CA PRO A 410 -5.59 -14.31 4.07
C PRO A 410 -4.74 -14.50 2.81
N ASP A 411 -4.26 -13.41 2.21
CA ASP A 411 -3.47 -13.44 0.98
C ASP A 411 -2.56 -12.21 0.85
N PRO A 412 -1.62 -12.16 -0.11
CA PRO A 412 -0.65 -11.08 -0.24
C PRO A 412 -1.24 -9.72 -0.67
N HIS A 413 -2.49 -9.67 -1.13
CA HIS A 413 -3.21 -8.45 -1.46
C HIS A 413 -4.00 -7.88 -0.29
N ALA A 414 -3.90 -8.49 0.88
CA ALA A 414 -4.63 -8.12 2.08
C ALA A 414 -3.79 -7.34 3.11
N MET A 415 -2.48 -7.17 2.89
CA MET A 415 -1.64 -6.30 3.73
C MET A 415 -1.13 -5.13 2.90
N ILE A 416 -1.70 -3.96 3.14
CA ILE A 416 -1.51 -2.77 2.30
C ILE A 416 -0.87 -1.66 3.11
N PHE A 417 0.20 -1.10 2.55
CA PHE A 417 0.94 -0.03 3.16
C PHE A 417 1.30 1.03 2.11
N VAL A 418 0.59 2.15 2.12
CA VAL A 418 0.86 3.34 1.32
C VAL A 418 1.60 4.34 2.18
N GLY A 419 2.65 4.97 1.65
CA GLY A 419 3.45 5.98 2.37
C GLY A 419 4.89 5.59 2.63
N THR A 420 5.24 4.30 2.59
CA THR A 420 6.58 3.83 2.94
C THR A 420 7.69 4.19 1.97
N ALA A 421 7.38 4.34 0.69
CA ALA A 421 8.40 4.58 -0.32
C ALA A 421 8.92 6.03 -0.27
N PHE A 422 8.05 6.98 0.06
CA PHE A 422 8.37 8.40 0.24
C PHE A 422 8.47 8.78 1.73
N GLN A 423 8.21 7.84 2.63
CA GLN A 423 8.16 8.03 4.09
C GLN A 423 7.13 9.09 4.51
N SER A 424 5.95 9.05 3.88
CA SER A 424 4.81 9.91 4.22
C SER A 424 3.92 9.26 5.26
N ILE A 425 3.33 10.08 6.13
CA ILE A 425 2.32 9.68 7.11
C ILE A 425 1.01 10.42 6.86
N GLY A 426 -0.08 9.97 7.48
CA GLY A 426 -1.41 10.56 7.29
C GLY A 426 -2.15 10.08 6.05
N MET A 427 -1.71 8.99 5.42
CA MET A 427 -2.37 8.41 4.24
C MET A 427 -3.31 7.25 4.57
N GLY A 428 -3.41 6.89 5.85
CA GLY A 428 -4.13 5.69 6.30
C GLY A 428 -5.60 5.70 5.93
N PHE A 429 -6.35 6.75 6.25
CA PHE A 429 -7.80 6.81 5.99
C PHE A 429 -8.13 6.77 4.49
N GLY A 430 -7.43 7.56 3.66
CA GLY A 430 -7.60 7.50 2.22
C GLY A 430 -7.28 6.10 1.67
N SER A 431 -6.15 5.53 2.04
CA SER A 431 -5.76 4.18 1.60
C SER A 431 -6.79 3.13 2.02
N ALA A 432 -7.31 3.19 3.26
CA ALA A 432 -8.34 2.28 3.74
C ALA A 432 -9.65 2.42 2.97
N ALA A 433 -10.06 3.64 2.60
CA ALA A 433 -11.21 3.86 1.74
C ALA A 433 -11.02 3.21 0.35
N GLY A 434 -9.81 3.34 -0.23
CA GLY A 434 -9.47 2.69 -1.50
C GLY A 434 -9.53 1.16 -1.43
N VAL A 435 -9.05 0.57 -0.34
CA VAL A 435 -9.11 -0.89 -0.09
C VAL A 435 -10.54 -1.37 0.12
N SER A 436 -11.35 -0.62 0.88
CA SER A 436 -12.76 -0.96 1.14
C SER A 436 -13.58 -1.05 -0.14
N VAL A 437 -13.33 -0.13 -1.06
CA VAL A 437 -13.97 -0.13 -2.38
C VAL A 437 -13.44 -1.27 -3.26
N ALA A 438 -12.16 -1.60 -3.13
CA ALA A 438 -11.51 -2.66 -3.89
C ALA A 438 -11.93 -4.06 -3.45
N ARG A 439 -12.21 -4.24 -2.14
CA ARG A 439 -12.53 -5.53 -1.50
C ARG A 439 -13.73 -5.40 -0.55
N PRO A 440 -14.91 -5.06 -1.08
CA PRO A 440 -16.10 -4.81 -0.25
C PRO A 440 -16.61 -6.06 0.49
N GLU A 441 -16.17 -7.25 0.08
CA GLU A 441 -16.47 -8.53 0.73
C GLU A 441 -15.66 -8.76 2.02
N ARG A 442 -14.59 -7.99 2.25
CA ARG A 442 -13.71 -8.12 3.42
C ARG A 442 -13.95 -7.02 4.45
N THR A 443 -13.67 -7.33 5.70
CA THR A 443 -13.56 -6.30 6.73
C THR A 443 -12.26 -5.51 6.51
N THR A 444 -12.36 -4.21 6.24
CA THR A 444 -11.17 -3.35 6.15
C THR A 444 -10.72 -2.91 7.54
N VAL A 445 -9.51 -3.28 7.93
CA VAL A 445 -8.89 -2.92 9.19
C VAL A 445 -7.80 -1.89 8.94
N LEU A 446 -8.01 -0.66 9.37
CA LEU A 446 -6.98 0.38 9.36
C LEU A 446 -6.25 0.39 10.71
N VAL A 447 -4.93 0.30 10.69
CA VAL A 447 -4.07 0.57 11.86
C VAL A 447 -3.33 1.88 11.63
N SER A 448 -3.63 2.88 12.45
CA SER A 448 -3.02 4.21 12.41
C SER A 448 -2.46 4.59 13.78
N GLY A 449 -1.62 5.59 13.84
CA GLY A 449 -1.27 6.28 15.08
C GLY A 449 -2.04 7.60 15.19
N ASP A 450 -1.97 8.24 16.34
CA ASP A 450 -2.60 9.53 16.60
C ASP A 450 -2.04 10.64 15.70
N GLY A 451 -0.72 10.76 15.54
CA GLY A 451 -0.10 11.76 14.68
C GLY A 451 -0.51 11.64 13.20
N GLY A 452 -0.40 10.44 12.62
CA GLY A 452 -0.85 10.16 11.25
C GLY A 452 -2.37 10.30 11.12
N GLY A 453 -3.12 9.83 12.10
CA GLY A 453 -4.58 9.95 12.15
C GLY A 453 -5.04 11.42 12.13
N LEU A 454 -4.37 12.32 12.87
CA LEU A 454 -4.67 13.76 12.83
C LEU A 454 -4.34 14.39 11.47
N MET A 455 -3.24 13.99 10.84
CA MET A 455 -2.86 14.54 9.52
C MET A 455 -3.83 14.15 8.42
N GLY A 456 -4.40 12.95 8.46
CA GLY A 456 -5.37 12.44 7.49
C GLY A 456 -6.84 12.59 7.90
N LEU A 457 -7.15 13.29 8.99
CA LEU A 457 -8.44 13.26 9.67
C LEU A 457 -9.65 13.59 8.77
N ALA A 458 -9.48 14.47 7.79
CA ALA A 458 -10.54 14.83 6.86
C ALA A 458 -11.11 13.60 6.12
N ASP A 459 -10.26 12.63 5.80
CA ASP A 459 -10.64 11.44 5.05
C ASP A 459 -11.09 10.27 5.94
N LEU A 460 -11.18 10.45 7.26
CA LEU A 460 -11.97 9.56 8.11
C LEU A 460 -13.43 9.53 7.63
N GLU A 461 -14.03 10.68 7.28
CA GLU A 461 -15.37 10.72 6.68
C GLU A 461 -15.44 9.94 5.36
N THR A 462 -14.41 10.09 4.51
CA THR A 462 -14.34 9.33 3.26
C THR A 462 -14.33 7.82 3.53
N PHE A 463 -13.53 7.37 4.50
CA PHE A 463 -13.48 5.96 4.89
C PHE A 463 -14.83 5.47 5.43
N LEU A 464 -15.46 6.21 6.34
CA LEU A 464 -16.76 5.83 6.90
C LEU A 464 -17.83 5.67 5.83
N ARG A 465 -17.88 6.60 4.88
CA ARG A 465 -18.88 6.61 3.80
C ARG A 465 -18.63 5.55 2.73
N ALA A 466 -17.35 5.22 2.45
CA ALA A 466 -16.97 4.29 1.39
C ALA A 466 -16.95 2.83 1.85
N THR A 467 -16.94 2.58 3.16
CA THR A 467 -16.68 1.26 3.74
C THR A 467 -17.98 0.56 4.11
N ARG A 468 -18.17 -0.65 3.60
CA ARG A 468 -19.29 -1.50 4.01
C ARG A 468 -19.11 -1.98 5.44
N ARG A 469 -17.95 -2.57 5.75
CA ARG A 469 -17.58 -3.05 7.10
C ARG A 469 -16.13 -2.74 7.38
N GLY A 470 -15.85 -2.00 8.45
CA GLY A 470 -14.50 -1.57 8.78
C GLY A 470 -14.21 -1.43 10.26
N VAL A 471 -12.93 -1.50 10.59
CA VAL A 471 -12.40 -1.22 11.93
C VAL A 471 -11.23 -0.26 11.78
N VAL A 472 -11.28 0.86 12.49
CA VAL A 472 -10.14 1.76 12.66
C VAL A 472 -9.53 1.47 14.04
N VAL A 473 -8.26 1.11 14.06
CA VAL A 473 -7.48 0.97 15.29
C VAL A 473 -6.47 2.10 15.34
N VAL A 474 -6.64 3.03 16.26
CA VAL A 474 -5.65 4.07 16.52
C VAL A 474 -4.79 3.65 17.71
N LEU A 475 -3.53 3.36 17.44
CA LEU A 475 -2.52 3.09 18.47
C LEU A 475 -2.00 4.44 18.97
N ASN A 476 -2.66 4.95 20.02
CA ASN A 476 -2.52 6.32 20.53
C ASN A 476 -1.50 6.35 21.68
N ASP A 477 -0.28 6.77 21.37
CA ASP A 477 0.78 7.00 22.37
C ASP A 477 0.95 8.48 22.75
N SER A 478 0.11 9.37 22.21
CA SER A 478 0.16 10.83 22.40
C SER A 478 1.50 11.42 21.97
N ALA A 479 2.08 10.92 20.86
CA ALA A 479 3.38 11.37 20.38
C ALA A 479 3.63 11.08 18.90
N TYR A 480 4.52 11.82 18.30
CA TYR A 480 5.28 11.37 17.15
C TYR A 480 6.37 10.40 17.64
N GLY A 481 5.96 9.16 17.93
CA GLY A 481 6.81 8.18 18.61
C GLY A 481 8.11 7.86 17.89
N ALA A 482 8.15 7.94 16.56
CA ALA A 482 9.38 7.74 15.79
C ALA A 482 10.42 8.82 16.11
N GLU A 483 10.02 10.08 16.16
CA GLU A 483 10.85 11.24 16.50
C GLU A 483 11.26 11.21 17.96
N LEU A 484 10.31 10.88 18.85
CA LEU A 484 10.55 10.75 20.28
C LEU A 484 11.67 9.74 20.57
N HIS A 485 11.59 8.54 19.99
CA HIS A 485 12.59 7.49 20.24
C HIS A 485 13.93 7.75 19.54
N GLN A 486 13.95 8.44 18.39
CA GLN A 486 15.19 8.71 17.67
C GLN A 486 15.95 9.92 18.23
N TYR A 487 15.23 10.94 18.75
CA TYR A 487 15.84 12.24 19.01
C TYR A 487 15.79 12.66 20.47
N ALA A 488 14.73 12.37 21.22
CA ALA A 488 14.71 12.67 22.66
C ALA A 488 15.81 11.89 23.41
N ALA A 489 16.07 10.64 23.01
CA ALA A 489 17.17 9.84 23.55
C ALA A 489 18.58 10.45 23.27
N LYS A 490 18.70 11.36 22.29
CA LYS A 490 19.91 12.12 21.97
C LYS A 490 19.98 13.48 22.68
N GLY A 491 19.03 13.76 23.59
CA GLY A 491 18.98 14.99 24.38
C GLY A 491 18.30 16.17 23.68
N LEU A 492 17.62 15.95 22.54
CA LEU A 492 16.78 16.98 21.93
C LEU A 492 15.50 17.18 22.76
N HIS A 493 14.99 18.42 22.79
CA HIS A 493 13.78 18.76 23.54
C HIS A 493 12.56 18.10 22.91
N ASP A 494 11.78 17.38 23.69
CA ASP A 494 10.69 16.51 23.24
C ASP A 494 9.33 17.20 23.07
N GLN A 495 9.16 18.44 23.54
CA GLN A 495 7.87 19.15 23.52
C GLN A 495 7.16 19.14 22.16
N ALA A 496 7.89 19.30 21.05
CA ALA A 496 7.33 19.27 19.71
C ALA A 496 7.05 17.84 19.17
N MET A 497 7.48 16.82 19.90
CA MET A 497 7.26 15.40 19.57
C MET A 497 6.03 14.84 20.28
N LEU A 498 5.51 15.57 21.29
CA LEU A 498 4.32 15.17 22.04
C LEU A 498 3.06 15.75 21.39
N ILE A 499 1.98 15.02 21.50
CA ILE A 499 0.64 15.37 21.01
C ILE A 499 -0.31 15.37 22.18
N ASP A 500 -1.15 16.40 22.31
CA ASP A 500 -2.22 16.39 23.28
C ASP A 500 -3.18 15.22 23.02
N GLU A 501 -3.70 14.60 24.07
CA GLU A 501 -4.53 13.41 23.95
C GLU A 501 -5.83 13.73 23.19
N VAL A 502 -6.06 13.05 22.08
CA VAL A 502 -7.26 13.13 21.25
C VAL A 502 -8.08 11.84 21.45
N ASP A 503 -9.39 11.96 21.60
CA ASP A 503 -10.32 10.83 21.60
C ASP A 503 -10.81 10.56 20.17
N PHE A 504 -10.12 9.68 19.45
CA PHE A 504 -10.50 9.30 18.09
C PHE A 504 -11.83 8.55 18.04
N ALA A 505 -12.19 7.82 19.09
CA ALA A 505 -13.49 7.16 19.18
C ALA A 505 -14.63 8.19 19.25
N ALA A 506 -14.44 9.30 19.99
CA ALA A 506 -15.40 10.39 20.02
C ALA A 506 -15.52 11.09 18.66
N VAL A 507 -14.40 11.32 17.96
CA VAL A 507 -14.40 11.88 16.60
C VAL A 507 -15.14 10.94 15.65
N GLY A 508 -14.87 9.64 15.69
CA GLY A 508 -15.59 8.65 14.88
C GLY A 508 -17.10 8.67 15.13
N ARG A 509 -17.52 8.71 16.39
CA ARG A 509 -18.95 8.81 16.76
C ARG A 509 -19.60 10.10 16.25
N ALA A 510 -18.88 11.22 16.29
CA ALA A 510 -19.39 12.49 15.75
C ALA A 510 -19.60 12.45 14.22
N LEU A 511 -18.89 11.56 13.51
CA LEU A 511 -19.03 11.34 12.06
C LEU A 511 -19.97 10.16 11.72
N GLY A 512 -20.59 9.52 12.72
CA GLY A 512 -21.59 8.46 12.52
C GLY A 512 -21.06 7.02 12.64
N ALA A 513 -19.81 6.82 13.05
CA ALA A 513 -19.28 5.50 13.41
C ALA A 513 -19.72 5.09 14.82
N GLU A 514 -19.53 3.82 15.15
CA GLU A 514 -19.44 3.38 16.54
C GLU A 514 -17.97 3.41 17.01
N GLY A 515 -17.75 3.36 18.32
CA GLY A 515 -16.37 3.33 18.79
C GLY A 515 -16.22 3.47 20.29
N SER A 516 -15.08 3.00 20.78
CA SER A 516 -14.70 3.06 22.18
C SER A 516 -13.21 3.34 22.36
N LYS A 517 -12.86 3.84 23.53
CA LYS A 517 -11.48 3.93 24.01
C LYS A 517 -11.11 2.69 24.82
N ALA A 518 -9.89 2.20 24.64
CA ALA A 518 -9.38 1.05 25.36
C ALA A 518 -8.15 1.44 26.21
N HIS A 519 -8.20 1.10 27.51
CA HIS A 519 -7.13 1.26 28.48
C HIS A 519 -6.67 -0.09 29.06
N THR A 520 -7.44 -1.15 28.85
CA THR A 520 -7.15 -2.53 29.22
C THR A 520 -7.47 -3.46 28.05
N LEU A 521 -6.90 -4.68 28.03
CA LEU A 521 -7.27 -5.69 27.04
C LEU A 521 -8.74 -6.11 27.14
N ALA A 522 -9.34 -6.02 28.32
CA ALA A 522 -10.77 -6.31 28.50
C ALA A 522 -11.68 -5.33 27.73
N ASP A 523 -11.25 -4.08 27.53
CA ASP A 523 -12.00 -3.08 26.76
C ASP A 523 -12.17 -3.45 25.29
N LEU A 524 -11.30 -4.33 24.73
CA LEU A 524 -11.43 -4.87 23.38
C LEU A 524 -12.69 -5.72 23.19
N GLY A 525 -13.29 -6.18 24.29
CA GLY A 525 -14.56 -6.91 24.29
C GLY A 525 -15.70 -6.14 23.62
N ARG A 526 -15.71 -4.80 23.67
CA ARG A 526 -16.70 -3.96 22.98
C ARG A 526 -16.59 -4.07 21.46
N LEU A 527 -15.36 -4.07 20.93
CA LEU A 527 -15.13 -4.32 19.50
C LEU A 527 -15.55 -5.74 19.13
N GLN A 528 -15.23 -6.73 19.95
CA GLN A 528 -15.62 -8.12 19.72
C GLN A 528 -17.16 -8.29 19.68
N GLU A 529 -17.89 -7.65 20.60
CA GLU A 529 -19.35 -7.63 20.60
C GLU A 529 -19.91 -6.96 19.34
N TRP A 530 -19.34 -5.81 18.94
CA TRP A 530 -19.74 -5.12 17.71
C TRP A 530 -19.52 -6.00 16.48
N LEU A 531 -18.36 -6.65 16.36
CA LEU A 531 -18.05 -7.57 15.28
C LEU A 531 -19.01 -8.77 15.19
N ALA A 532 -19.51 -9.22 16.34
CA ALA A 532 -20.47 -10.34 16.41
C ALA A 532 -21.91 -9.94 16.03
N THR A 533 -22.25 -8.65 16.15
CA THR A 533 -23.63 -8.16 16.00
C THR A 533 -23.87 -7.31 14.76
N HIS A 534 -22.82 -6.82 14.10
CA HIS A 534 -22.92 -5.91 12.96
C HIS A 534 -22.30 -6.51 11.69
N GLU A 535 -23.09 -6.56 10.63
CA GLU A 535 -22.64 -6.98 9.29
C GLU A 535 -22.10 -5.81 8.46
N GLU A 536 -22.44 -4.58 8.84
CA GLU A 536 -22.08 -3.33 8.16
C GLU A 536 -21.72 -2.25 9.18
N GLY A 537 -21.07 -1.17 8.69
CA GLY A 537 -20.66 -0.03 9.50
C GLY A 537 -19.18 -0.02 9.82
N VAL A 538 -18.75 0.98 10.56
CA VAL A 538 -17.35 1.16 10.96
C VAL A 538 -17.27 1.34 12.48
N TYR A 539 -16.30 0.68 13.07
CA TYR A 539 -15.95 0.83 14.49
C TYR A 539 -14.60 1.51 14.64
N VAL A 540 -14.54 2.57 15.43
CA VAL A 540 -13.29 3.28 15.76
C VAL A 540 -12.84 2.90 17.17
N LEU A 541 -11.73 2.18 17.24
CA LEU A 541 -11.08 1.78 18.48
C LEU A 541 -9.87 2.68 18.74
N ASP A 542 -9.94 3.52 19.76
CA ASP A 542 -8.83 4.36 20.23
C ASP A 542 -8.12 3.64 21.40
N VAL A 543 -6.89 3.20 21.16
CA VAL A 543 -6.14 2.39 22.13
C VAL A 543 -5.01 3.20 22.75
N ALA A 544 -5.10 3.47 24.03
CA ALA A 544 -4.06 4.18 24.79
C ALA A 544 -2.84 3.26 25.02
N ILE A 545 -1.85 3.32 24.12
CA ILE A 545 -0.65 2.49 24.18
C ILE A 545 0.52 3.17 24.91
N SER A 546 1.46 2.37 25.37
CA SER A 546 2.67 2.82 26.07
C SER A 546 3.65 3.52 25.13
N GLN A 547 4.08 4.72 25.53
CA GLN A 547 5.21 5.42 24.93
C GLN A 547 6.58 4.78 25.21
N LYS A 548 6.66 3.87 26.20
CA LYS A 548 7.92 3.27 26.65
C LYS A 548 8.20 1.91 26.01
N VAL A 549 7.24 1.37 25.25
CA VAL A 549 7.43 0.13 24.49
C VAL A 549 7.89 0.48 23.09
N VAL A 550 9.18 0.31 22.84
CA VAL A 550 9.83 0.61 21.57
C VAL A 550 9.87 -0.65 20.69
N ALA A 551 9.53 -0.51 19.42
CA ALA A 551 9.65 -1.61 18.47
C ALA A 551 11.14 -1.94 18.19
N GLU A 552 11.46 -3.22 18.06
CA GLU A 552 12.83 -3.70 17.84
C GLU A 552 13.46 -3.02 16.61
N TYR A 553 12.75 -2.94 15.50
CA TYR A 553 13.23 -2.30 14.27
C TYR A 553 13.57 -0.81 14.47
N MET A 554 12.87 -0.12 15.38
CA MET A 554 13.16 1.28 15.70
C MET A 554 14.46 1.39 16.50
N ALA A 555 14.64 0.55 17.53
CA ALA A 555 15.86 0.48 18.30
C ALA A 555 17.09 0.17 17.42
N GLU A 556 16.93 -0.77 16.47
CA GLU A 556 17.96 -1.11 15.50
C GLU A 556 18.26 0.03 14.51
N SER A 557 17.21 0.72 14.04
CA SER A 557 17.37 1.90 13.17
C SER A 557 18.19 3.00 13.86
N VAL A 558 17.92 3.24 15.13
CA VAL A 558 18.67 4.21 15.94
C VAL A 558 20.12 3.78 16.11
N ALA A 559 20.36 2.51 16.44
CA ALA A 559 21.70 1.96 16.60
C ALA A 559 22.51 1.97 15.29
N ALA A 560 21.88 1.73 14.14
CA ALA A 560 22.55 1.74 12.84
C ALA A 560 22.89 3.15 12.32
N LYS A 561 22.25 4.20 12.84
CA LYS A 561 22.46 5.61 12.46
C LYS A 561 23.37 6.38 13.45
N GLY A 562 23.68 5.79 14.59
CA GLY A 562 24.58 6.35 15.63
C GLY A 562 26.00 5.91 15.42
#